data_fcde0b84c7e2e4b0cf8ea426d8f28ed6
#
_entry.id   fcde0b84c7e2e4b0cf8ea426d8f28ed6
#
_cell.length_a   1.000
_cell.length_b   1.000
_cell.length_c   1.000
_cell.angle_alpha   90.00
_cell.angle_beta   90.00
_cell.angle_gamma   90.00
#
_symmetry.space_group_name_H-M   'P 1'
#
loop_
_entity.id
_entity.type
_entity.pdbx_description
1 polymer ?
#
loop_
_entity_poly.entity_id
_entity_poly.type
_entity_poly.pdbx_seq_one_letter_code
_entity_poly.pdbx_strand_id
1 'polypeptide(L)'
;MKRIIFSLSLLLFMAGIYGQTGHITLEECQQKTQDNYPLVRQYDLVEKTKEYNLENAVRGYLPQFALSAKASYQSDVTELPIAIPGVDIKGMAKDQYQVMLELQQQIWDGGGIRMQKKKATAEAEIDREKLNVDMYALNGRVNDLYFG
;
A
#
# COMPACT_ATOMS: atom_id res chain seq x y z
N MET A 1 -37.05 -65.85 -6.22
CA MET A 1 -36.02 -65.18 -7.06
C MET A 1 -35.91 -63.68 -6.76
N LYS A 2 -36.98 -62.89 -6.68
CA LYS A 2 -36.89 -61.43 -6.40
C LYS A 2 -36.29 -61.08 -5.03
N ARG A 3 -36.47 -61.88 -3.99
CA ARG A 3 -35.92 -61.62 -2.65
C ARG A 3 -34.39 -61.87 -2.56
N ILE A 4 -33.88 -62.79 -3.38
CA ILE A 4 -32.42 -63.12 -3.44
C ILE A 4 -31.65 -62.02 -4.21
N ILE A 5 -32.28 -61.45 -5.24
CA ILE A 5 -31.71 -60.32 -6.01
C ILE A 5 -31.62 -59.06 -5.14
N PHE A 6 -32.61 -58.82 -4.28
CA PHE A 6 -32.63 -57.67 -3.39
C PHE A 6 -31.54 -57.77 -2.27
N SER A 7 -31.35 -58.99 -1.72
CA SER A 7 -30.30 -59.19 -0.72
C SER A 7 -28.90 -59.14 -1.32
N LEU A 8 -28.72 -59.60 -2.55
CA LEU A 8 -27.45 -59.51 -3.27
C LEU A 8 -27.10 -58.06 -3.66
N SER A 9 -28.10 -57.23 -4.03
CA SER A 9 -27.95 -55.83 -4.31
C SER A 9 -27.56 -55.02 -3.06
N LEU A 10 -28.11 -55.36 -1.89
CA LEU A 10 -27.79 -54.69 -0.63
C LEU A 10 -26.37 -55.02 -0.16
N LEU A 11 -25.87 -56.23 -0.45
CA LEU A 11 -24.50 -56.67 -0.12
C LEU A 11 -23.44 -55.93 -1.00
N LEU A 12 -23.76 -55.66 -2.27
CA LEU A 12 -22.89 -54.92 -3.18
C LEU A 12 -22.76 -53.42 -2.80
N PHE A 13 -23.79 -52.87 -2.14
CA PHE A 13 -23.77 -51.44 -1.73
C PHE A 13 -22.88 -51.20 -0.51
N MET A 14 -22.60 -52.21 0.31
CA MET A 14 -21.71 -52.10 1.47
C MET A 14 -20.20 -52.19 1.13
N ALA A 15 -19.82 -52.61 -0.06
CA ALA A 15 -18.42 -52.76 -0.46
C ALA A 15 -17.73 -51.42 -0.87
N GLY A 16 -18.46 -50.31 -0.88
CA GLY A 16 -17.97 -49.03 -1.38
C GLY A 16 -17.45 -48.03 -0.32
N ILE A 17 -17.49 -48.34 0.97
CA ILE A 17 -17.05 -47.42 2.02
C ILE A 17 -15.63 -47.78 2.48
N TYR A 18 -14.68 -47.80 1.57
CA TYR A 18 -13.28 -47.64 1.95
C TYR A 18 -13.08 -46.15 2.20
N GLY A 19 -13.14 -45.70 3.45
CA GLY A 19 -12.69 -44.40 3.86
C GLY A 19 -11.22 -44.28 3.42
N GLN A 20 -10.98 -43.41 2.46
CA GLN A 20 -9.63 -42.97 2.13
C GLN A 20 -9.09 -42.26 3.37
N THR A 21 -8.36 -42.98 4.23
CA THR A 21 -7.47 -42.35 5.21
C THR A 21 -6.35 -41.69 4.41
N GLY A 22 -6.61 -40.51 3.89
CA GLY A 22 -5.60 -39.71 3.24
C GLY A 22 -4.56 -39.34 4.29
N HIS A 23 -3.45 -40.06 4.31
CA HIS A 23 -2.28 -39.64 5.05
C HIS A 23 -1.75 -38.39 4.36
N ILE A 24 -1.93 -37.25 4.98
CA ILE A 24 -1.34 -35.98 4.51
C ILE A 24 0.15 -36.06 4.83
N THR A 25 1.01 -35.88 3.83
CA THR A 25 2.45 -35.78 4.03
C THR A 25 2.85 -34.45 4.60
N LEU A 26 4.02 -34.35 5.21
CA LEU A 26 4.56 -33.11 5.74
C LEU A 26 4.70 -32.05 4.62
N GLU A 27 5.19 -32.47 3.46
CA GLU A 27 5.34 -31.63 2.29
C GLU A 27 3.99 -31.06 1.82
N GLU A 28 2.94 -31.88 1.81
CA GLU A 28 1.59 -31.42 1.47
C GLU A 28 1.04 -30.43 2.50
N CYS A 29 1.31 -30.64 3.79
CA CYS A 29 0.93 -29.69 4.84
C CYS A 29 1.64 -28.35 4.66
N GLN A 30 2.94 -28.36 4.42
CA GLN A 30 3.74 -27.17 4.18
C GLN A 30 3.26 -26.43 2.91
N GLN A 31 3.04 -27.16 1.81
CA GLN A 31 2.57 -26.56 0.56
C GLN A 31 1.19 -25.93 0.70
N LYS A 32 0.22 -26.66 1.27
CA LYS A 32 -1.12 -26.13 1.52
C LYS A 32 -1.10 -24.92 2.45
N THR A 33 -0.20 -24.90 3.43
CA THR A 33 -0.06 -23.78 4.34
C THR A 33 0.52 -22.57 3.60
N GLN A 34 1.55 -22.76 2.78
CA GLN A 34 2.13 -21.70 1.98
C GLN A 34 1.12 -21.10 1.00
N ASP A 35 0.33 -21.93 0.32
CA ASP A 35 -0.65 -21.48 -0.69
C ASP A 35 -1.83 -20.71 -0.07
N ASN A 36 -2.22 -21.05 1.15
CA ASN A 36 -3.42 -20.51 1.78
C ASN A 36 -3.13 -19.47 2.88
N TYR A 37 -1.88 -19.31 3.29
CA TYR A 37 -1.54 -18.40 4.38
C TYR A 37 -1.64 -16.94 3.94
N PRO A 38 -2.28 -16.07 4.71
CA PRO A 38 -2.50 -14.67 4.31
C PRO A 38 -1.23 -13.88 4.01
N LEU A 39 -0.08 -14.29 4.59
CA LEU A 39 1.22 -13.64 4.34
C LEU A 39 1.64 -13.69 2.87
N VAL A 40 1.24 -14.74 2.13
CA VAL A 40 1.58 -14.86 0.70
C VAL A 40 1.09 -13.66 -0.10
N ARG A 41 -0.07 -13.09 0.25
CA ARG A 41 -0.61 -11.90 -0.40
C ARG A 41 0.24 -10.64 -0.14
N GLN A 42 1.07 -10.65 0.88
CA GLN A 42 1.93 -9.51 1.20
C GLN A 42 3.06 -9.35 0.18
N TYR A 43 3.51 -10.42 -0.49
CA TYR A 43 4.50 -10.31 -1.55
C TYR A 43 4.00 -9.39 -2.69
N ASP A 44 2.75 -9.58 -3.13
CA ASP A 44 2.14 -8.73 -4.15
C ASP A 44 1.99 -7.28 -3.68
N LEU A 45 1.67 -7.08 -2.39
CA LEU A 45 1.52 -5.75 -1.81
C LEU A 45 2.87 -5.02 -1.71
N VAL A 46 3.94 -5.72 -1.34
CA VAL A 46 5.30 -5.16 -1.31
C VAL A 46 5.72 -4.73 -2.71
N GLU A 47 5.49 -5.57 -3.73
CA GLU A 47 5.84 -5.23 -5.11
C GLU A 47 5.04 -4.03 -5.64
N LYS A 48 3.74 -3.97 -5.39
CA LYS A 48 2.90 -2.81 -5.75
C LYS A 48 3.33 -1.55 -5.00
N THR A 49 3.67 -1.65 -3.73
CA THR A 49 4.16 -0.51 -2.95
C THR A 49 5.45 0.04 -3.52
N LYS A 50 6.37 -0.84 -3.90
CA LYS A 50 7.60 -0.47 -4.60
C LYS A 50 7.30 0.27 -5.91
N GLU A 51 6.42 -0.29 -6.75
CA GLU A 51 6.03 0.32 -8.02
C GLU A 51 5.47 1.73 -7.82
N TYR A 52 4.51 1.91 -6.89
CA TYR A 52 3.96 3.22 -6.56
C TYR A 52 5.01 4.21 -6.01
N ASN A 53 5.94 3.73 -5.19
CA ASN A 53 7.01 4.58 -4.67
C ASN A 53 7.97 5.02 -5.78
N LEU A 54 8.27 4.14 -6.74
CA LEU A 54 9.07 4.47 -7.91
C LEU A 54 8.38 5.50 -8.82
N GLU A 55 7.07 5.32 -9.08
CA GLU A 55 6.28 6.27 -9.85
C GLU A 55 6.18 7.62 -9.16
N ASN A 56 5.89 7.63 -7.85
CA ASN A 56 5.81 8.86 -7.08
C ASN A 56 7.13 9.63 -7.08
N ALA A 57 8.26 8.93 -7.01
CA ALA A 57 9.57 9.57 -7.11
C ALA A 57 9.76 10.27 -8.46
N VAL A 58 9.30 9.67 -9.56
CA VAL A 58 9.38 10.30 -10.90
C VAL A 58 8.49 11.53 -11.01
N ARG A 59 7.32 11.50 -10.36
CA ARG A 59 6.38 12.63 -10.38
C ARG A 59 6.96 13.91 -9.75
N GLY A 60 8.04 13.81 -8.99
CA GLY A 60 8.78 14.98 -8.49
C GLY A 60 9.34 15.90 -9.59
N TYR A 61 9.49 15.40 -10.83
CA TYR A 61 9.86 16.23 -11.98
C TYR A 61 8.67 16.91 -12.67
N LEU A 62 7.43 16.55 -12.33
CA LEU A 62 6.25 17.17 -12.91
C LEU A 62 6.02 18.56 -12.31
N PRO A 63 5.49 19.51 -13.11
CA PRO A 63 5.11 20.82 -12.59
C PRO A 63 4.04 20.68 -11.50
N GLN A 64 4.28 21.34 -10.39
CA GLN A 64 3.40 21.40 -9.23
C GLN A 64 2.65 22.72 -9.25
N PHE A 65 1.32 22.67 -9.21
CA PHE A 65 0.46 23.84 -9.14
C PHE A 65 -0.09 23.98 -7.73
N ALA A 66 0.10 25.15 -7.12
CA ALA A 66 -0.50 25.48 -5.85
C ALA A 66 -1.37 26.74 -6.00
N LEU A 67 -2.63 26.65 -5.59
CA LEU A 67 -3.53 27.77 -5.51
C LEU A 67 -3.73 28.14 -4.05
N SER A 68 -3.35 29.36 -3.67
CA SER A 68 -3.55 29.89 -2.34
C SER A 68 -4.43 31.12 -2.37
N ALA A 69 -5.32 31.25 -1.39
CA ALA A 69 -6.15 32.40 -1.18
C ALA A 69 -6.01 32.86 0.26
N LYS A 70 -5.81 34.17 0.45
CA LYS A 70 -5.71 34.80 1.75
C LYS A 70 -6.70 35.97 1.80
N ALA A 71 -7.51 36.01 2.85
CA ALA A 71 -8.34 37.14 3.20
C ALA A 71 -7.90 37.65 4.57
N SER A 72 -7.67 38.95 4.71
CA SER A 72 -7.33 39.57 5.98
C SER A 72 -8.17 40.82 6.20
N TYR A 73 -8.64 40.98 7.41
CA TYR A 73 -9.31 42.18 7.87
C TYR A 73 -8.50 42.82 9.02
N GLN A 74 -8.19 44.09 8.88
CA GLN A 74 -7.48 44.87 9.90
C GLN A 74 -8.44 45.88 10.52
N SER A 75 -8.63 45.85 11.82
CA SER A 75 -9.46 46.81 12.53
C SER A 75 -8.88 48.21 12.47
N ASP A 76 -7.55 48.32 12.41
CA ASP A 76 -6.82 49.54 12.31
C ASP A 76 -5.79 49.49 11.18
N VAL A 77 -5.70 50.51 10.36
CA VAL A 77 -4.73 50.64 9.27
C VAL A 77 -3.72 51.75 9.61
N THR A 78 -2.47 51.52 9.26
CA THR A 78 -1.42 52.53 9.44
C THR A 78 -1.68 53.65 8.47
N GLU A 79 -2.07 54.82 9.00
CA GLU A 79 -2.13 56.06 8.25
C GLU A 79 -0.77 56.74 8.33
N LEU A 80 -0.24 57.15 7.17
CA LEU A 80 0.98 57.94 7.12
C LEU A 80 0.62 59.38 7.41
N PRO A 81 1.09 59.96 8.52
CA PRO A 81 0.76 61.37 8.89
C PRO A 81 1.57 62.37 8.05
N ILE A 82 1.63 62.19 6.74
CA ILE A 82 2.35 63.06 5.82
C ILE A 82 1.33 63.70 4.89
N ALA A 83 1.01 64.99 5.10
CA ALA A 83 0.21 65.77 4.17
C ALA A 83 1.13 66.40 3.10
N ILE A 84 1.10 65.83 1.89
CA ILE A 84 1.79 66.37 0.74
C ILE A 84 0.77 67.28 0.00
N PRO A 85 1.00 68.60 -0.13
CA PRO A 85 0.07 69.45 -0.85
C PRO A 85 -0.14 68.98 -2.30
N GLY A 86 -1.39 68.64 -2.64
CA GLY A 86 -1.77 68.18 -3.99
C GLY A 86 -1.76 66.67 -4.22
N VAL A 87 -1.46 65.85 -3.20
CA VAL A 87 -1.50 64.41 -3.28
C VAL A 87 -2.45 63.84 -2.20
N ASP A 88 -3.57 63.25 -2.62
CA ASP A 88 -4.49 62.56 -1.72
C ASP A 88 -3.95 61.13 -1.48
N ILE A 89 -3.30 60.91 -0.33
CA ILE A 89 -2.79 59.62 0.08
C ILE A 89 -3.94 58.86 0.77
N LYS A 90 -4.67 58.06 0.01
CA LYS A 90 -5.69 57.16 0.59
C LYS A 90 -5.02 56.11 1.46
N GLY A 91 -5.47 56.03 2.70
CA GLY A 91 -5.06 54.93 3.61
C GLY A 91 -5.32 53.57 2.99
N MET A 92 -4.59 52.57 3.43
CA MET A 92 -4.74 51.19 2.98
C MET A 92 -6.14 50.66 3.34
N ALA A 93 -6.76 49.86 2.44
CA ALA A 93 -8.07 49.26 2.71
C ALA A 93 -7.98 48.29 3.92
N LYS A 94 -9.01 48.31 4.78
CA LYS A 94 -9.08 47.46 5.97
C LYS A 94 -9.23 45.99 5.61
N ASP A 95 -9.84 45.71 4.49
CA ASP A 95 -10.05 44.38 3.91
C ASP A 95 -9.08 44.16 2.75
N GLN A 96 -8.33 43.08 2.85
CA GLN A 96 -7.36 42.70 1.82
C GLN A 96 -7.62 41.26 1.39
N TYR A 97 -7.71 41.06 0.08
CA TYR A 97 -7.88 39.76 -0.54
C TYR A 97 -6.71 39.50 -1.49
N GLN A 98 -6.13 38.32 -1.35
CA GLN A 98 -5.03 37.90 -2.21
C GLN A 98 -5.33 36.51 -2.72
N VAL A 99 -5.23 36.32 -4.02
CA VAL A 99 -5.25 35.00 -4.66
C VAL A 99 -3.94 34.85 -5.41
N MET A 100 -3.24 33.74 -5.17
CA MET A 100 -1.95 33.45 -5.78
C MET A 100 -1.99 32.06 -6.40
N LEU A 101 -1.64 31.98 -7.67
CA LEU A 101 -1.37 30.73 -8.37
C LEU A 101 0.14 30.59 -8.52
N GLU A 102 0.69 29.53 -7.93
CA GLU A 102 2.12 29.23 -7.96
C GLU A 102 2.34 28.00 -8.84
N LEU A 103 3.34 28.06 -9.70
CA LEU A 103 3.84 26.95 -10.48
C LEU A 103 5.29 26.69 -10.07
N GLN A 104 5.53 25.52 -9.52
CA GLN A 104 6.87 25.07 -9.15
C GLN A 104 7.25 23.85 -9.96
N GLN A 105 8.39 23.90 -10.63
CA GLN A 105 8.93 22.78 -11.37
C GLN A 105 10.39 22.58 -11.06
N GLN A 106 10.75 21.36 -10.68
CA GLN A 106 12.13 20.97 -10.46
C GLN A 106 12.77 20.56 -11.78
N ILE A 107 13.74 21.34 -12.25
CA ILE A 107 14.45 21.09 -13.51
C ILE A 107 15.64 20.17 -13.27
N TRP A 108 16.29 20.34 -12.13
CA TRP A 108 17.45 19.55 -11.74
C TRP A 108 17.49 19.36 -10.22
N ASP A 109 17.68 18.13 -9.75
CA ASP A 109 17.60 17.75 -8.34
C ASP A 109 18.93 17.22 -7.78
N GLY A 110 20.03 17.32 -8.55
CA GLY A 110 21.32 16.78 -8.13
C GLY A 110 21.35 15.24 -7.99
N GLY A 111 20.35 14.54 -8.52
CA GLY A 111 20.22 13.09 -8.45
C GLY A 111 19.39 12.57 -7.27
N GLY A 112 18.70 13.45 -6.54
CA GLY A 112 17.84 13.11 -5.41
C GLY A 112 16.79 12.06 -5.77
N ILE A 113 16.06 12.28 -6.87
CA ILE A 113 15.04 11.34 -7.36
C ILE A 113 15.65 9.97 -7.71
N ARG A 114 16.85 9.96 -8.30
CA ARG A 114 17.55 8.71 -8.60
C ARG A 114 17.89 7.95 -7.31
N MET A 115 18.32 8.65 -6.27
CA MET A 115 18.65 8.04 -4.97
C MET A 115 17.37 7.58 -4.26
N GLN A 116 16.28 8.35 -4.36
CA GLN A 116 14.98 7.96 -3.81
C GLN A 116 14.44 6.67 -4.46
N LYS A 117 14.60 6.50 -5.78
CA LYS A 117 14.27 5.24 -6.48
C LYS A 117 15.10 4.06 -5.95
N LYS A 118 16.41 4.24 -5.82
CA LYS A 118 17.29 3.19 -5.28
C LYS A 118 16.90 2.81 -3.85
N LYS A 119 16.56 3.82 -3.04
CA LYS A 119 16.07 3.61 -1.68
C LYS A 119 14.77 2.78 -1.68
N ALA A 120 13.77 3.16 -2.47
CA ALA A 120 12.50 2.43 -2.57
C ALA A 120 12.69 0.98 -3.02
N THR A 121 13.61 0.72 -3.95
CA THR A 121 13.95 -0.64 -4.37
C THR A 121 14.57 -1.44 -3.22
N ALA A 122 15.55 -0.88 -2.52
CA ALA A 122 16.23 -1.54 -1.41
C ALA A 122 15.27 -1.81 -0.22
N GLU A 123 14.37 -0.87 0.07
CA GLU A 123 13.34 -1.06 1.10
C GLU A 123 12.40 -2.21 0.76
N ALA A 124 11.96 -2.31 -0.50
CA ALA A 124 11.13 -3.43 -0.95
C ALA A 124 11.85 -4.79 -0.89
N GLU A 125 13.16 -4.82 -1.17
CA GLU A 125 13.97 -6.03 -1.02
C GLU A 125 14.06 -6.45 0.46
N ILE A 126 14.27 -5.49 1.38
CA ILE A 126 14.27 -5.76 2.82
C ILE A 126 12.93 -6.34 3.27
N ASP A 127 11.83 -5.74 2.84
CA ASP A 127 10.49 -6.20 3.23
C ASP A 127 10.17 -7.58 2.66
N ARG A 128 10.64 -7.88 1.44
CA ARG A 128 10.54 -9.21 0.85
C ARG A 128 11.34 -10.25 1.64
N GLU A 129 12.57 -9.91 2.05
CA GLU A 129 13.39 -10.83 2.85
C GLU A 129 12.80 -11.06 4.25
N LYS A 130 12.18 -10.05 4.87
CA LYS A 130 11.42 -10.25 6.10
C LYS A 130 10.29 -11.25 5.92
N LEU A 131 9.52 -11.13 4.83
CA LEU A 131 8.46 -12.09 4.52
C LEU A 131 9.02 -13.51 4.32
N ASN A 132 10.19 -13.66 3.70
CA ASN A 132 10.86 -14.96 3.56
C ASN A 132 11.20 -15.58 4.93
N VAL A 133 11.68 -14.76 5.88
CA VAL A 133 11.95 -15.19 7.26
C VAL A 133 10.67 -15.62 7.97
N ASP A 134 9.59 -14.85 7.82
CA ASP A 134 8.30 -15.16 8.42
C ASP A 134 7.71 -16.47 7.84
N MET A 135 7.85 -16.69 6.52
CA MET A 135 7.45 -17.93 5.87
C MET A 135 8.28 -19.13 6.34
N TYR A 136 9.58 -18.94 6.58
CA TYR A 136 10.43 -19.98 7.15
C TYR A 136 9.99 -20.34 8.58
N ALA A 137 9.67 -19.35 9.40
CA ALA A 137 9.14 -19.56 10.75
C ALA A 137 7.78 -20.30 10.73
N LEU A 138 6.94 -20.02 9.71
CA LEU A 138 5.68 -20.71 9.50
C LEU A 138 5.90 -22.21 9.22
N ASN A 139 6.87 -22.56 8.37
CA ASN A 139 7.22 -23.96 8.11
C ASN A 139 7.66 -24.68 9.40
N GLY A 140 8.40 -24.02 10.28
CA GLY A 140 8.74 -24.54 11.60
C GLY A 140 7.50 -24.91 12.43
N ARG A 141 6.51 -24.01 12.48
CA ARG A 141 5.23 -24.27 13.19
C ARG A 141 4.44 -25.42 12.58
N VAL A 142 4.45 -25.56 11.25
CA VAL A 142 3.80 -26.70 10.58
C VAL A 142 4.49 -28.00 10.97
N ASN A 143 5.82 -28.03 11.04
CA ASN A 143 6.58 -29.20 11.48
C ASN A 143 6.23 -29.56 12.92
N ASP A 144 6.21 -28.58 13.83
CA ASP A 144 5.86 -28.79 15.23
C ASP A 144 4.45 -29.39 15.38
N LEU A 145 3.49 -28.90 14.59
CA LEU A 145 2.11 -29.40 14.60
C LEU A 145 1.97 -30.79 13.96
N TYR A 146 2.81 -31.12 13.00
CA TYR A 146 2.77 -32.43 12.31
C TYR A 146 3.36 -33.55 13.14
N PHE A 147 4.41 -33.26 13.89
CA PHE A 147 5.09 -34.24 14.73
C PHE A 147 4.58 -34.29 16.18
N GLY A 148 3.72 -33.35 16.62
CA GLY A 148 3.03 -33.35 17.90
C GLY A 148 3.82 -32.83 19.05
#